data_8e06351724cd9eb97452d92c382a524d
#
_entry.id   8e06351724cd9eb97452d92c382a524d
#
_cell.length_a   1.000
_cell.length_b   1.000
_cell.length_c   1.000
_cell.angle_alpha   90.00
_cell.angle_beta   90.00
_cell.angle_gamma   90.00
#
_symmetry.space_group_name_H-M   'P 1'
#
loop_
_entity.id
_entity.type
_entity.pdbx_description
1 polymer ?
#
loop_
_entity_poly.entity_id
_entity_poly.type
_entity_poly.pdbx_seq_one_letter_code
_entity_poly.pdbx_strand_id
1 'polypeptide(L)'
;MNVGEAMTPRSEVVTVELPGTRDDVLEYLQERSFSSVPVVKNSDGTEEFRGLISRDDLIENPDEDQLAMLMRDVPTTTQDTTIEEVAALMVSEGARRVPVVDGQLEGIVTVTDVVRAIADGEAAGDAAVGDIASRDVNTTYDGTPLTVAERELYYANLPYAVVLDEEGEMDGVLTEVDIIEVARVVEGEDDTGDSIADEDDDWKWESIKAVGKRYLPTRNVEIPAAPVEEFMTHDVVTVSGEKTAKQAAQMMLRNDIEQIPLMNGDRLTGIVRDVNLLEALQ
;
A
#
# COMPACT_ATOMS: atom_id res chain seq x y z
N MET A 1 14.35 0.53 20.61
CA MET A 1 12.88 0.76 20.66
C MET A 1 12.16 -0.56 20.50
N ASN A 2 11.10 -0.79 21.28
CA ASN A 2 10.26 -1.97 21.13
C ASN A 2 8.97 -1.65 20.36
N VAL A 3 8.34 -2.67 19.82
CA VAL A 3 7.07 -2.56 19.07
C VAL A 3 5.98 -1.85 19.89
N GLY A 4 5.88 -2.13 21.19
CA GLY A 4 4.90 -1.48 22.08
C GLY A 4 5.02 0.04 22.18
N GLU A 5 6.22 0.60 21.87
CA GLU A 5 6.45 2.06 21.87
C GLU A 5 6.12 2.69 20.50
N ALA A 6 6.14 1.89 19.42
CA ALA A 6 5.95 2.38 18.04
C ALA A 6 4.53 2.11 17.51
N MET A 7 3.86 1.05 17.96
CA MET A 7 2.59 0.57 17.43
C MET A 7 1.43 1.55 17.61
N THR A 8 0.43 1.43 16.77
CA THR A 8 -0.90 1.97 17.05
C THR A 8 -1.57 1.10 18.10
N PRO A 9 -1.92 1.65 19.30
CA PRO A 9 -2.46 0.86 20.39
C PRO A 9 -3.89 0.39 20.08
N ARG A 10 -4.32 -0.72 20.74
CA ARG A 10 -5.64 -1.32 20.53
C ARG A 10 -6.81 -0.33 20.58
N SER A 11 -6.72 0.68 21.43
CA SER A 11 -7.77 1.70 21.58
C SER A 11 -7.99 2.56 20.33
N GLU A 12 -7.01 2.61 19.43
CA GLU A 12 -7.05 3.39 18.20
C GLU A 12 -7.20 2.50 16.94
N VAL A 13 -7.10 1.17 17.11
CA VAL A 13 -7.27 0.22 16.01
C VAL A 13 -8.74 -0.12 15.81
N VAL A 14 -9.24 0.12 14.60
CA VAL A 14 -10.57 -0.35 14.19
C VAL A 14 -10.51 -1.85 13.93
N THR A 15 -11.48 -2.58 14.44
CA THR A 15 -11.61 -4.03 14.26
C THR A 15 -13.01 -4.42 13.83
N VAL A 16 -13.15 -5.56 13.17
CA VAL A 16 -14.44 -6.20 12.90
C VAL A 16 -14.56 -7.50 13.68
N GLU A 17 -15.77 -7.85 14.07
CA GLU A 17 -16.02 -8.98 14.98
C GLU A 17 -16.65 -10.17 14.26
N LEU A 18 -16.24 -11.39 14.67
CA LEU A 18 -16.90 -12.63 14.26
C LEU A 18 -18.02 -13.01 15.24
N PRO A 19 -19.17 -13.54 14.73
CA PRO A 19 -19.53 -13.66 13.30
C PRO A 19 -19.87 -12.31 12.69
N GLY A 20 -19.47 -12.08 11.45
CA GLY A 20 -19.73 -10.87 10.70
C GLY A 20 -19.75 -11.14 9.21
N THR A 21 -20.14 -10.14 8.45
CA THR A 21 -20.32 -10.17 7.01
C THR A 21 -19.35 -9.22 6.30
N ARG A 22 -19.26 -9.37 4.99
CA ARG A 22 -18.52 -8.49 4.09
C ARG A 22 -18.88 -7.01 4.31
N ASP A 23 -20.15 -6.69 4.48
CA ASP A 23 -20.64 -5.32 4.65
C ASP A 23 -20.06 -4.65 5.90
N ASP A 24 -19.84 -5.40 6.98
CA ASP A 24 -19.25 -4.88 8.21
C ASP A 24 -17.84 -4.33 8.02
N VAL A 25 -17.10 -4.85 7.04
CA VAL A 25 -15.72 -4.44 6.75
C VAL A 25 -15.65 -3.39 5.64
N LEU A 26 -16.61 -3.43 4.72
CA LEU A 26 -16.66 -2.53 3.58
C LEU A 26 -16.69 -1.05 3.98
N GLU A 27 -17.53 -0.71 4.97
CA GLU A 27 -17.64 0.65 5.49
C GLU A 27 -16.27 1.21 5.90
N TYR A 28 -15.46 0.43 6.61
CA TYR A 28 -14.14 0.87 7.07
C TYR A 28 -13.11 0.97 5.94
N LEU A 29 -13.14 0.04 5.01
CA LEU A 29 -12.20 0.04 3.89
C LEU A 29 -12.52 1.11 2.84
N GLN A 30 -13.79 1.53 2.74
CA GLN A 30 -14.25 2.59 1.83
C GLN A 30 -14.12 3.99 2.44
N GLU A 31 -14.77 4.22 3.59
CA GLU A 31 -14.92 5.57 4.14
C GLU A 31 -13.63 6.09 4.80
N ARG A 32 -12.79 5.20 5.34
CA ARG A 32 -11.60 5.58 6.11
C ARG A 32 -10.28 5.31 5.42
N SER A 33 -10.31 4.90 4.16
CA SER A 33 -9.10 4.59 3.37
C SER A 33 -8.18 3.56 4.02
N PHE A 34 -8.71 2.70 4.91
CA PHE A 34 -7.91 1.62 5.46
C PHE A 34 -7.65 0.56 4.39
N SER A 35 -6.44 0.06 4.30
CA SER A 35 -6.09 -1.02 3.37
C SER A 35 -6.33 -2.41 3.96
N SER A 36 -6.50 -2.52 5.28
CA SER A 36 -6.88 -3.75 5.97
C SER A 36 -7.44 -3.47 7.37
N VAL A 37 -8.23 -4.41 7.89
CA VAL A 37 -8.87 -4.35 9.20
C VAL A 37 -8.63 -5.67 9.96
N PRO A 38 -8.16 -5.63 11.22
CA PRO A 38 -8.06 -6.82 12.05
C PRO A 38 -9.44 -7.40 12.40
N VAL A 39 -9.52 -8.74 12.33
CA VAL A 39 -10.70 -9.52 12.69
C VAL A 39 -10.50 -10.09 14.08
N VAL A 40 -11.49 -9.89 14.95
CA VAL A 40 -11.49 -10.37 16.33
C VAL A 40 -12.72 -11.23 16.63
N LYS A 41 -12.63 -12.03 17.65
CA LYS A 41 -13.77 -12.78 18.18
C LYS A 41 -13.86 -12.56 19.68
N ASN A 42 -15.00 -12.09 20.13
CA ASN A 42 -15.30 -12.00 21.56
C ASN A 42 -15.87 -13.30 22.09
N SER A 43 -15.17 -13.93 23.04
CA SER A 43 -15.61 -15.13 23.73
C SER A 43 -15.47 -14.93 25.24
N ASP A 44 -16.57 -14.99 25.96
CA ASP A 44 -16.63 -14.85 27.43
C ASP A 44 -15.93 -13.58 27.98
N GLY A 45 -15.98 -12.47 27.22
CA GLY A 45 -15.37 -11.20 27.60
C GLY A 45 -13.88 -11.09 27.28
N THR A 46 -13.31 -12.07 26.56
CA THR A 46 -11.94 -12.04 26.04
C THR A 46 -11.99 -11.83 24.52
N GLU A 47 -11.28 -10.80 24.05
CA GLU A 47 -11.11 -10.54 22.63
C GLU A 47 -9.94 -11.37 22.08
N GLU A 48 -10.21 -12.27 21.16
CA GLU A 48 -9.23 -13.11 20.50
C GLU A 48 -8.98 -12.59 19.07
N PHE A 49 -7.73 -12.32 18.69
CA PHE A 49 -7.35 -12.01 17.33
C PHE A 49 -7.51 -13.24 16.44
N ARG A 50 -8.12 -13.09 15.24
CA ARG A 50 -8.41 -14.17 14.32
C ARG A 50 -7.71 -14.06 12.98
N GLY A 51 -7.37 -12.85 12.53
CA GLY A 51 -6.72 -12.62 11.26
C GLY A 51 -6.89 -11.17 10.78
N LEU A 52 -6.48 -10.91 9.54
CA LEU A 52 -6.70 -9.64 8.85
C LEU A 52 -7.59 -9.85 7.62
N ILE A 53 -8.40 -8.85 7.32
CA ILE A 53 -9.08 -8.72 6.03
C ILE A 53 -8.53 -7.47 5.36
N SER A 54 -8.04 -7.63 4.13
CA SER A 54 -7.61 -6.54 3.26
C SER A 54 -8.65 -6.27 2.19
N ARG A 55 -8.50 -5.15 1.49
CA ARG A 55 -9.28 -4.88 0.29
C ARG A 55 -9.10 -5.98 -0.76
N ASP A 56 -7.88 -6.47 -0.92
CA ASP A 56 -7.56 -7.53 -1.88
C ASP A 56 -8.36 -8.81 -1.60
N ASP A 57 -8.54 -9.17 -0.32
CA ASP A 57 -9.32 -10.36 0.07
C ASP A 57 -10.78 -10.26 -0.37
N LEU A 58 -11.36 -9.06 -0.26
CA LEU A 58 -12.73 -8.83 -0.69
C LEU A 58 -12.89 -8.92 -2.20
N ILE A 59 -11.87 -8.55 -2.94
CA ILE A 59 -11.90 -8.48 -4.39
C ILE A 59 -11.59 -9.83 -5.02
N GLU A 60 -10.65 -10.58 -4.44
CA GLU A 60 -10.33 -11.94 -4.87
C GLU A 60 -11.50 -12.91 -4.64
N ASN A 61 -12.38 -12.59 -3.67
CA ASN A 61 -13.51 -13.44 -3.30
C ASN A 61 -14.84 -12.64 -3.34
N PRO A 62 -15.29 -12.20 -4.53
CA PRO A 62 -16.44 -11.28 -4.66
C PRO A 62 -17.75 -11.88 -4.18
N ASP A 63 -17.92 -13.21 -4.27
CA ASP A 63 -19.14 -13.93 -3.91
C ASP A 63 -19.15 -14.43 -2.46
N GLU A 64 -18.06 -14.21 -1.70
CA GLU A 64 -17.98 -14.63 -0.29
C GLU A 64 -18.40 -13.50 0.64
N ASP A 65 -19.40 -13.80 1.50
CA ASP A 65 -19.98 -12.85 2.44
C ASP A 65 -19.47 -13.04 3.87
N GLN A 66 -18.99 -14.21 4.23
CA GLN A 66 -18.59 -14.50 5.60
C GLN A 66 -17.18 -14.02 5.90
N LEU A 67 -17.00 -13.14 6.88
CA LEU A 67 -15.68 -12.64 7.29
C LEU A 67 -14.72 -13.77 7.66
N ALA A 68 -15.23 -14.84 8.24
CA ALA A 68 -14.42 -16.01 8.62
C ALA A 68 -13.76 -16.72 7.43
N MET A 69 -14.32 -16.58 6.22
CA MET A 69 -13.79 -17.15 4.99
C MET A 69 -12.93 -16.14 4.20
N LEU A 70 -13.14 -14.85 4.42
CA LEU A 70 -12.41 -13.76 3.78
C LEU A 70 -11.11 -13.42 4.51
N MET A 71 -11.06 -13.61 5.84
CA MET A 71 -9.88 -13.29 6.62
C MET A 71 -8.70 -14.21 6.29
N ARG A 72 -7.49 -13.66 6.36
CA ARG A 72 -6.24 -14.40 6.24
C ARG A 72 -5.49 -14.49 7.57
N ASP A 73 -4.84 -15.62 7.79
CA ASP A 73 -3.80 -15.73 8.81
C ASP A 73 -2.60 -14.87 8.39
N VAL A 74 -2.10 -14.07 9.31
CA VAL A 74 -0.95 -13.19 9.08
C VAL A 74 0.06 -13.35 10.20
N PRO A 75 1.35 -13.04 9.96
CA PRO A 75 2.34 -13.03 11.03
C PRO A 75 1.93 -12.05 12.12
N THR A 76 2.18 -12.41 13.36
CA THR A 76 1.94 -11.57 14.54
C THR A 76 3.23 -11.33 15.30
N THR A 77 3.25 -10.30 16.13
CA THR A 77 4.37 -9.97 17.01
C THR A 77 3.88 -9.65 18.42
N THR A 78 4.78 -9.35 19.34
CA THR A 78 4.46 -8.90 20.71
C THR A 78 4.99 -7.51 20.98
N GLN A 79 4.53 -6.86 22.03
CA GLN A 79 5.00 -5.52 22.43
C GLN A 79 6.50 -5.47 22.77
N ASP A 80 7.05 -6.58 23.27
CA ASP A 80 8.46 -6.68 23.69
C ASP A 80 9.42 -6.94 22.51
N THR A 81 8.89 -7.27 21.33
CA THR A 81 9.69 -7.45 20.11
C THR A 81 10.38 -6.15 19.74
N THR A 82 11.62 -6.21 19.29
CA THR A 82 12.35 -5.01 18.83
C THR A 82 11.89 -4.56 17.45
N ILE A 83 12.12 -3.29 17.13
CA ILE A 83 11.80 -2.73 15.80
C ILE A 83 12.57 -3.46 14.69
N GLU A 84 13.82 -3.85 14.94
CA GLU A 84 14.65 -4.59 14.01
C GLU A 84 14.07 -5.99 13.73
N GLU A 85 13.61 -6.69 14.76
CA GLU A 85 12.98 -8.01 14.61
C GLU A 85 11.66 -7.94 13.84
N VAL A 86 10.79 -6.95 14.12
CA VAL A 86 9.54 -6.80 13.37
C VAL A 86 9.80 -6.33 11.95
N ALA A 87 10.81 -5.50 11.70
CA ALA A 87 11.24 -5.13 10.34
C ALA A 87 11.69 -6.37 9.55
N ALA A 88 12.49 -7.25 10.16
CA ALA A 88 12.89 -8.50 9.56
C ALA A 88 11.68 -9.42 9.24
N LEU A 89 10.71 -9.50 10.15
CA LEU A 89 9.46 -10.23 9.93
C LEU A 89 8.67 -9.64 8.75
N MET A 90 8.52 -8.31 8.69
CA MET A 90 7.83 -7.62 7.60
C MET A 90 8.47 -7.91 6.24
N VAL A 91 9.80 -7.87 6.17
CA VAL A 91 10.55 -8.16 4.94
C VAL A 91 10.41 -9.62 4.53
N SER A 92 10.60 -10.57 5.46
CA SER A 92 10.57 -12.01 5.16
C SER A 92 9.19 -12.51 4.73
N GLU A 93 8.13 -11.95 5.30
CA GLU A 93 6.74 -12.34 5.02
C GLU A 93 6.06 -11.45 3.97
N GLY A 94 6.73 -10.38 3.51
CA GLY A 94 6.15 -9.39 2.62
C GLY A 94 4.97 -8.64 3.27
N ALA A 95 4.96 -8.55 4.60
CA ALA A 95 3.86 -7.98 5.37
C ALA A 95 4.09 -6.49 5.65
N ARG A 96 3.20 -5.63 5.19
CA ARG A 96 3.28 -4.18 5.48
C ARG A 96 2.69 -3.80 6.84
N ARG A 97 1.94 -4.73 7.47
CA ARG A 97 1.27 -4.58 8.76
C ARG A 97 1.35 -5.86 9.54
N VAL A 98 1.67 -5.75 10.82
CA VAL A 98 1.81 -6.89 11.72
C VAL A 98 0.99 -6.62 12.97
N PRO A 99 -0.06 -7.41 13.24
CA PRO A 99 -0.81 -7.31 14.49
C PRO A 99 0.07 -7.65 15.69
N VAL A 100 -0.09 -6.88 16.76
CA VAL A 100 0.60 -7.09 18.03
C VAL A 100 -0.35 -7.84 18.94
N VAL A 101 0.03 -9.08 19.32
CA VAL A 101 -0.87 -10.00 20.02
C VAL A 101 -0.15 -10.63 21.23
N ASP A 102 -0.80 -10.52 22.40
CA ASP A 102 -0.40 -11.22 23.62
C ASP A 102 -1.66 -11.77 24.31
N GLY A 103 -2.12 -12.94 23.84
CA GLY A 103 -3.39 -13.54 24.24
C GLY A 103 -4.62 -12.82 23.63
N GLN A 104 -4.55 -11.52 23.44
CA GLN A 104 -5.53 -10.66 22.76
C GLN A 104 -4.83 -9.68 21.83
N LEU A 105 -5.59 -8.95 21.00
CA LEU A 105 -5.04 -7.90 20.14
C LEU A 105 -4.66 -6.68 21.00
N GLU A 106 -3.38 -6.33 21.01
CA GLU A 106 -2.83 -5.19 21.76
C GLU A 106 -2.64 -3.94 20.87
N GLY A 107 -2.52 -4.14 19.55
CA GLY A 107 -2.32 -3.08 18.58
C GLY A 107 -1.92 -3.57 17.21
N ILE A 108 -1.43 -2.66 16.40
CA ILE A 108 -0.88 -2.97 15.08
C ILE A 108 0.39 -2.13 14.84
N VAL A 109 1.42 -2.74 14.25
CA VAL A 109 2.62 -2.04 13.80
C VAL A 109 2.71 -2.13 12.28
N THR A 110 3.12 -1.04 11.64
CA THR A 110 3.18 -0.90 10.19
C THR A 110 4.59 -0.54 9.70
N VAL A 111 4.83 -0.69 8.40
CA VAL A 111 6.08 -0.20 7.76
C VAL A 111 6.32 1.27 8.10
N THR A 112 5.27 2.11 8.08
CA THR A 112 5.38 3.53 8.40
C THR A 112 5.87 3.77 9.84
N ASP A 113 5.52 2.92 10.80
CA ASP A 113 5.98 3.04 12.19
C ASP A 113 7.45 2.71 12.30
N VAL A 114 7.93 1.70 11.55
CA VAL A 114 9.37 1.37 11.46
C VAL A 114 10.14 2.51 10.78
N VAL A 115 9.63 3.05 9.68
CA VAL A 115 10.24 4.22 9.00
C VAL A 115 10.30 5.42 9.94
N ARG A 116 9.28 5.63 10.78
CA ARG A 116 9.28 6.69 11.80
C ARG A 116 10.37 6.46 12.85
N ALA A 117 10.53 5.24 13.34
CA ALA A 117 11.60 4.90 14.29
C ALA A 117 13.00 5.18 13.71
N ILE A 118 13.23 4.89 12.42
CA ILE A 118 14.47 5.23 11.72
C ILE A 118 14.64 6.76 11.61
N ALA A 119 13.58 7.48 11.22
CA ALA A 119 13.59 8.93 11.04
C ALA A 119 13.92 9.68 12.34
N ASP A 120 13.38 9.19 13.47
CA ASP A 120 13.59 9.78 14.78
C ASP A 120 14.95 9.37 15.40
N GLY A 121 15.59 8.32 14.86
CA GLY A 121 16.88 7.79 15.31
C GLY A 121 16.74 6.84 16.50
N GLU A 122 15.58 6.21 16.63
CA GLU A 122 15.26 5.17 17.61
C GLU A 122 15.57 3.76 17.06
N ALA A 123 15.77 3.66 15.75
CA ALA A 123 16.30 2.50 15.03
C ALA A 123 17.53 2.92 14.19
N ALA A 124 18.34 1.95 13.78
CA ALA A 124 19.54 2.20 12.97
C ALA A 124 19.20 2.88 11.64
N GLY A 125 19.89 3.94 11.29
CA GLY A 125 19.60 4.75 10.10
C GLY A 125 20.86 5.28 9.41
N ASP A 126 22.05 4.75 9.71
CA ASP A 126 23.33 5.25 9.22
C ASP A 126 23.71 4.67 7.84
N ALA A 127 23.04 3.61 7.39
CA ALA A 127 23.29 3.01 6.07
C ALA A 127 23.14 4.07 4.97
N ALA A 128 24.07 4.07 4.00
CA ALA A 128 23.97 4.97 2.87
C ALA A 128 22.83 4.55 1.92
N VAL A 129 22.03 5.51 1.48
CA VAL A 129 20.91 5.24 0.53
C VAL A 129 21.43 4.54 -0.73
N GLY A 130 22.63 4.89 -1.20
CA GLY A 130 23.25 4.26 -2.35
C GLY A 130 23.49 2.75 -2.22
N ASP A 131 23.61 2.24 -0.99
CA ASP A 131 23.85 0.83 -0.70
C ASP A 131 22.55 0.02 -0.58
N ILE A 132 21.45 0.67 -0.16
CA ILE A 132 20.16 0.02 0.11
C ILE A 132 19.14 0.22 -1.01
N ALA A 133 19.34 1.20 -1.90
CA ALA A 133 18.42 1.48 -2.99
C ALA A 133 18.39 0.36 -4.04
N SER A 134 17.20 0.05 -4.54
CA SER A 134 17.04 -0.84 -5.68
C SER A 134 17.59 -0.20 -6.97
N ARG A 135 18.23 -1.01 -7.79
CA ARG A 135 18.64 -0.64 -9.15
C ARG A 135 17.59 -1.03 -10.19
N ASP A 136 16.65 -1.87 -9.80
CA ASP A 136 15.49 -2.24 -10.62
C ASP A 136 14.44 -1.15 -10.45
N VAL A 137 14.38 -0.24 -11.41
CA VAL A 137 13.45 0.89 -11.42
C VAL A 137 12.38 0.62 -12.47
N ASN A 138 11.12 0.66 -12.05
CA ASN A 138 10.00 0.65 -12.99
C ASN A 138 9.91 2.00 -13.67
N THR A 139 9.89 2.02 -14.99
CA THR A 139 9.89 3.27 -15.79
C THR A 139 8.81 3.23 -16.85
N THR A 140 8.29 4.39 -17.20
CA THR A 140 7.44 4.61 -18.37
C THR A 140 7.90 5.86 -19.13
N TYR A 141 7.41 6.08 -20.34
CA TYR A 141 7.72 7.25 -21.15
C TYR A 141 6.63 8.32 -20.95
N ASP A 142 6.98 9.60 -20.93
CA ASP A 142 6.07 10.74 -20.68
C ASP A 142 4.90 10.78 -21.66
N GLY A 143 5.16 10.47 -22.95
CA GLY A 143 4.16 10.37 -24.02
C GLY A 143 3.31 9.10 -23.98
N THR A 144 3.55 8.16 -23.06
CA THR A 144 2.74 6.94 -22.94
C THR A 144 1.29 7.28 -22.59
N PRO A 145 0.28 6.74 -23.30
CA PRO A 145 -1.11 6.90 -22.89
C PRO A 145 -1.33 6.36 -21.46
N LEU A 146 -2.04 7.12 -20.60
CA LEU A 146 -2.25 6.74 -19.20
C LEU A 146 -2.87 5.34 -19.03
N THR A 147 -3.76 4.95 -19.96
CA THR A 147 -4.33 3.59 -20.01
C THR A 147 -3.30 2.48 -20.24
N VAL A 148 -2.19 2.79 -20.93
CA VAL A 148 -1.09 1.85 -21.14
C VAL A 148 -0.19 1.83 -19.90
N ALA A 149 0.14 3.00 -19.36
CA ALA A 149 0.95 3.11 -18.14
C ALA A 149 0.29 2.40 -16.96
N GLU A 150 -1.04 2.48 -16.83
CA GLU A 150 -1.80 1.70 -15.84
C GLU A 150 -1.54 0.20 -15.98
N ARG A 151 -1.53 -0.33 -17.21
CA ARG A 151 -1.21 -1.75 -17.48
C ARG A 151 0.25 -2.09 -17.18
N GLU A 152 1.16 -1.17 -17.44
CA GLU A 152 2.59 -1.33 -17.11
C GLU A 152 2.77 -1.45 -15.59
N LEU A 153 2.13 -0.59 -14.79
CA LEU A 153 2.14 -0.67 -13.32
C LEU A 153 1.55 -2.01 -12.85
N TYR A 154 0.42 -2.41 -13.43
CA TYR A 154 -0.24 -3.67 -13.12
C TYR A 154 0.68 -4.88 -13.36
N TYR A 155 1.25 -5.01 -14.56
CA TYR A 155 2.13 -6.14 -14.87
C TYR A 155 3.44 -6.13 -14.11
N ALA A 156 3.96 -4.95 -13.78
CA ALA A 156 5.13 -4.81 -12.91
C ALA A 156 4.84 -5.15 -11.45
N ASN A 157 3.56 -5.17 -11.05
CA ASN A 157 3.12 -5.29 -9.67
C ASN A 157 3.80 -4.23 -8.75
N LEU A 158 3.90 -2.99 -9.23
CA LEU A 158 4.51 -1.85 -8.54
C LEU A 158 3.56 -0.64 -8.54
N PRO A 159 3.43 0.12 -7.42
CA PRO A 159 2.49 1.25 -7.30
C PRO A 159 2.98 2.53 -7.98
N TYR A 160 4.10 2.48 -8.70
CA TYR A 160 4.73 3.65 -9.30
C TYR A 160 5.48 3.29 -10.58
N ALA A 161 5.68 4.30 -11.42
CA ALA A 161 6.72 4.32 -12.45
C ALA A 161 7.45 5.66 -12.42
N VAL A 162 8.77 5.64 -12.58
CA VAL A 162 9.54 6.85 -12.88
C VAL A 162 9.30 7.18 -14.35
N VAL A 163 8.93 8.42 -14.63
CA VAL A 163 8.64 8.88 -15.99
C VAL A 163 9.91 9.44 -16.61
N LEU A 164 10.19 9.00 -17.83
CA LEU A 164 11.35 9.43 -18.61
C LEU A 164 10.89 10.24 -19.81
N ASP A 165 11.67 11.27 -20.15
CA ASP A 165 11.51 12.08 -21.36
C ASP A 165 12.10 11.43 -22.63
N GLU A 166 12.09 12.14 -23.77
CA GLU A 166 12.64 11.69 -25.05
C GLU A 166 14.17 11.44 -25.01
N GLU A 167 14.89 12.09 -24.11
CA GLU A 167 16.32 11.93 -23.88
C GLU A 167 16.63 10.76 -22.94
N GLY A 168 15.61 10.18 -22.29
CA GLY A 168 15.73 9.13 -21.28
C GLY A 168 16.13 9.66 -19.91
N GLU A 169 15.96 10.94 -19.66
CA GLU A 169 16.15 11.60 -18.37
C GLU A 169 14.85 11.52 -17.56
N MET A 170 14.96 11.63 -16.23
CA MET A 170 13.79 11.60 -15.36
C MET A 170 13.03 12.93 -15.44
N ASP A 171 11.77 12.87 -15.85
CA ASP A 171 10.86 14.01 -15.93
C ASP A 171 9.82 14.06 -14.79
N GLY A 172 9.45 12.88 -14.26
CA GLY A 172 8.44 12.82 -13.21
C GLY A 172 8.30 11.44 -12.56
N VAL A 173 7.27 11.30 -11.76
CA VAL A 173 6.82 10.02 -11.18
C VAL A 173 5.31 9.92 -11.35
N LEU A 174 4.85 8.80 -11.89
CA LEU A 174 3.44 8.41 -11.94
C LEU A 174 3.17 7.37 -10.85
N THR A 175 2.08 7.56 -10.12
CA THR A 175 1.63 6.61 -9.09
C THR A 175 0.22 6.13 -9.37
N GLU A 176 -0.20 5.07 -8.71
CA GLU A 176 -1.61 4.61 -8.76
C GLU A 176 -2.58 5.69 -8.26
N VAL A 177 -2.15 6.53 -7.32
CA VAL A 177 -2.99 7.62 -6.78
C VAL A 177 -3.31 8.63 -7.90
N ASP A 178 -2.31 9.02 -8.70
CA ASP A 178 -2.49 9.94 -9.83
C ASP A 178 -3.50 9.38 -10.85
N ILE A 179 -3.45 8.06 -11.10
CA ILE A 179 -4.38 7.38 -12.02
C ILE A 179 -5.80 7.35 -11.43
N ILE A 180 -5.93 7.03 -10.13
CA ILE A 180 -7.23 6.94 -9.45
C ILE A 180 -7.92 8.32 -9.39
N GLU A 181 -7.16 9.39 -9.18
CA GLU A 181 -7.70 10.77 -9.10
C GLU A 181 -8.39 11.21 -10.40
N VAL A 182 -7.93 10.71 -11.54
CA VAL A 182 -8.48 11.07 -12.86
C VAL A 182 -9.41 10.02 -13.45
N ALA A 183 -9.47 8.85 -12.83
CA ALA A 183 -10.37 7.78 -13.21
C ALA A 183 -11.84 8.20 -12.96
N ARG A 184 -12.71 8.01 -13.95
CA ARG A 184 -14.12 8.32 -13.86
C ARG A 184 -14.94 7.05 -13.88
N VAL A 185 -15.82 6.89 -12.90
CA VAL A 185 -16.87 5.86 -12.97
C VAL A 185 -17.86 6.27 -14.05
N VAL A 186 -17.97 5.49 -15.11
CA VAL A 186 -18.96 5.69 -16.17
C VAL A 186 -20.08 4.69 -15.92
N GLU A 187 -21.32 5.16 -15.85
CA GLU A 187 -22.47 4.28 -15.90
C GLU A 187 -22.43 3.58 -17.27
N GLY A 188 -22.19 2.27 -17.26
CA GLY A 188 -22.13 1.48 -18.48
C GLY A 188 -23.46 1.55 -19.17
N GLU A 189 -23.51 1.91 -20.45
CA GLU A 189 -24.64 1.54 -21.31
C GLU A 189 -24.60 0.00 -21.42
N ASP A 190 -25.59 -0.64 -20.80
CA ASP A 190 -25.85 -2.07 -20.88
C ASP A 190 -26.08 -2.47 -22.34
N ASP A 191 -25.10 -3.05 -22.98
CA ASP A 191 -25.36 -3.84 -24.17
C ASP A 191 -24.43 -5.09 -24.24
N THR A 192 -24.58 -5.97 -23.28
CA THR A 192 -24.22 -7.39 -23.44
C THR A 192 -25.02 -8.25 -22.46
N GLY A 193 -26.18 -8.74 -22.94
CA GLY A 193 -26.79 -10.01 -22.60
C GLY A 193 -27.05 -10.33 -21.12
N ASP A 194 -28.35 -10.32 -20.76
CA ASP A 194 -28.95 -10.95 -19.57
C ASP A 194 -28.12 -10.87 -18.27
N SER A 195 -28.06 -9.69 -17.69
CA SER A 195 -27.76 -9.55 -16.29
C SER A 195 -29.05 -9.68 -15.50
N ILE A 196 -29.19 -10.78 -14.77
CA ILE A 196 -30.13 -10.91 -13.68
C ILE A 196 -29.51 -10.16 -12.50
N ALA A 197 -29.66 -8.85 -12.46
CA ALA A 197 -29.38 -8.06 -11.28
C ALA A 197 -30.55 -7.11 -11.08
N ASP A 198 -31.25 -7.29 -10.00
CA ASP A 198 -32.33 -6.42 -9.55
C ASP A 198 -31.80 -5.01 -9.25
N GLU A 199 -32.72 -4.04 -9.46
CA GLU A 199 -32.50 -2.62 -9.26
C GLU A 199 -32.34 -2.26 -7.77
N ASP A 200 -31.17 -2.50 -7.18
CA ASP A 200 -30.81 -1.89 -5.91
C ASP A 200 -29.44 -1.19 -6.00
N ASP A 201 -29.47 0.09 -5.64
CA ASP A 201 -28.52 1.17 -5.89
C ASP A 201 -27.17 1.07 -5.13
N ASP A 202 -26.84 -0.08 -4.51
CA ASP A 202 -25.70 -0.25 -3.59
C ASP A 202 -24.38 -0.74 -4.22
N TRP A 203 -24.33 -0.88 -5.55
CA TRP A 203 -23.21 -1.53 -6.25
C TRP A 203 -22.24 -0.59 -6.99
N LYS A 204 -22.22 0.68 -6.63
CA LYS A 204 -21.37 1.69 -7.32
C LYS A 204 -19.88 1.42 -7.30
N TRP A 205 -19.42 0.52 -6.48
CA TRP A 205 -18.00 0.24 -6.36
C TRP A 205 -17.57 -1.15 -6.87
N GLU A 206 -18.49 -2.00 -7.32
CA GLU A 206 -18.16 -3.19 -8.11
C GLU A 206 -17.41 -2.87 -9.42
N SER A 207 -17.38 -1.60 -9.80
CA SER A 207 -16.64 -1.13 -10.96
C SER A 207 -15.14 -1.02 -10.76
N ILE A 208 -14.61 -1.23 -9.55
CA ILE A 208 -13.18 -1.25 -9.27
C ILE A 208 -12.80 -2.65 -8.79
N LYS A 209 -12.13 -3.43 -9.63
CA LYS A 209 -11.55 -4.72 -9.22
C LYS A 209 -10.09 -4.54 -8.89
N ALA A 210 -9.65 -5.06 -7.75
CA ALA A 210 -8.24 -5.28 -7.53
C ALA A 210 -7.79 -6.43 -8.41
N VAL A 211 -6.66 -6.25 -9.01
CA VAL A 211 -5.95 -7.32 -9.68
C VAL A 211 -4.56 -7.33 -9.07
N GLY A 212 -4.27 -8.38 -8.31
CA GLY A 212 -3.11 -8.42 -7.45
C GLY A 212 -3.30 -7.57 -6.19
N LYS A 213 -2.30 -6.80 -5.78
CA LYS A 213 -2.36 -5.92 -4.60
C LYS A 213 -2.91 -4.52 -4.90
N ARG A 214 -3.67 -4.33 -5.98
CA ARG A 214 -4.04 -3.02 -6.50
C ARG A 214 -5.47 -2.94 -6.96
N TYR A 215 -6.06 -1.75 -6.79
CA TYR A 215 -7.32 -1.39 -7.37
C TYR A 215 -7.11 -1.00 -8.83
N LEU A 216 -7.66 -1.80 -9.75
CA LEU A 216 -7.74 -1.43 -11.14
C LEU A 216 -9.18 -1.15 -11.52
N PRO A 217 -9.41 -0.10 -12.32
CA PRO A 217 -10.70 0.16 -12.90
C PRO A 217 -11.19 -1.02 -13.73
N THR A 218 -12.41 -1.43 -13.52
CA THR A 218 -13.11 -2.39 -14.40
C THR A 218 -13.67 -1.68 -15.62
N ARG A 219 -14.43 -2.39 -16.44
CA ARG A 219 -15.05 -1.86 -17.68
C ARG A 219 -15.91 -0.61 -17.49
N ASN A 220 -16.31 -0.27 -16.25
CA ASN A 220 -17.13 0.88 -15.92
C ASN A 220 -16.31 2.06 -15.40
N VAL A 221 -14.99 2.01 -15.48
CA VAL A 221 -14.11 3.14 -15.16
C VAL A 221 -13.32 3.52 -16.38
N GLU A 222 -13.47 4.75 -16.82
CA GLU A 222 -12.68 5.33 -17.90
C GLU A 222 -11.47 6.03 -17.32
N ILE A 223 -10.30 5.61 -17.81
CA ILE A 223 -9.04 6.31 -17.62
C ILE A 223 -8.78 7.13 -18.88
N PRO A 224 -8.41 8.43 -18.77
CA PRO A 224 -8.05 9.24 -19.92
C PRO A 224 -6.92 8.58 -20.74
N ALA A 225 -7.04 8.55 -22.05
CA ALA A 225 -5.99 8.07 -22.95
C ALA A 225 -5.00 9.20 -23.34
N ALA A 226 -4.89 10.24 -22.49
CA ALA A 226 -3.93 11.32 -22.67
C ALA A 226 -2.53 10.88 -22.17
N PRO A 227 -1.46 11.58 -22.58
CA PRO A 227 -0.09 11.26 -22.17
C PRO A 227 0.11 11.31 -20.66
N VAL A 228 1.01 10.47 -20.14
CA VAL A 228 1.37 10.42 -18.72
C VAL A 228 1.82 11.77 -18.19
N GLU A 229 2.51 12.58 -19.01
CA GLU A 229 2.98 13.92 -18.64
C GLU A 229 1.88 14.86 -18.10
N GLU A 230 0.61 14.64 -18.50
CA GLU A 230 -0.51 15.46 -18.02
C GLU A 230 -0.96 15.11 -16.59
N PHE A 231 -0.53 13.97 -16.06
CA PHE A 231 -1.03 13.40 -14.80
C PHE A 231 0.05 13.12 -13.76
N MET A 232 1.31 13.00 -14.18
CA MET A 232 2.42 12.69 -13.29
C MET A 232 2.78 13.85 -12.36
N THR A 233 3.47 13.55 -11.26
CA THR A 233 4.11 14.54 -10.41
C THR A 233 5.44 14.97 -11.02
N HIS A 234 5.57 16.24 -11.40
CA HIS A 234 6.81 16.82 -11.96
C HIS A 234 7.82 17.23 -10.87
N ASP A 235 7.37 17.84 -9.78
CA ASP A 235 8.23 18.30 -8.67
C ASP A 235 8.62 17.13 -7.76
N VAL A 236 9.40 16.19 -8.28
CA VAL A 236 9.76 14.94 -7.60
C VAL A 236 10.79 15.17 -6.51
N VAL A 237 10.50 14.69 -5.32
CA VAL A 237 11.48 14.60 -4.23
C VAL A 237 12.51 13.53 -4.59
N THR A 238 13.79 13.92 -4.66
CA THR A 238 14.89 13.02 -5.02
C THR A 238 15.93 12.93 -3.91
N VAL A 239 16.74 11.87 -3.93
CA VAL A 239 17.80 11.64 -2.94
C VAL A 239 19.12 11.29 -3.63
N SER A 240 20.25 11.70 -3.06
CA SER A 240 21.58 11.24 -3.48
C SER A 240 22.02 10.01 -2.68
N GLY A 241 22.87 9.17 -3.27
CA GLY A 241 23.39 7.97 -2.61
C GLY A 241 24.21 8.20 -1.35
N GLU A 242 24.69 9.44 -1.13
CA GLU A 242 25.45 9.84 0.07
C GLU A 242 24.56 10.12 1.29
N LYS A 243 23.26 10.29 1.09
CA LYS A 243 22.31 10.46 2.18
C LYS A 243 22.14 9.17 2.96
N THR A 244 21.82 9.29 4.24
CA THR A 244 21.57 8.14 5.12
C THR A 244 20.12 7.64 5.03
N ALA A 245 19.88 6.39 5.41
CA ALA A 245 18.55 5.81 5.56
C ALA A 245 17.64 6.69 6.44
N LYS A 246 18.19 7.23 7.55
CA LYS A 246 17.50 8.19 8.41
C LYS A 246 17.03 9.43 7.65
N GLN A 247 17.88 10.00 6.80
CA GLN A 247 17.50 11.19 6.01
C GLN A 247 16.43 10.85 4.98
N ALA A 248 16.52 9.67 4.33
CA ALA A 248 15.51 9.20 3.41
C ALA A 248 14.16 8.96 4.14
N ALA A 249 14.17 8.32 5.30
CA ALA A 249 12.99 8.13 6.15
C ALA A 249 12.32 9.47 6.51
N GLN A 250 13.12 10.47 6.91
CA GLN A 250 12.60 11.82 7.20
C GLN A 250 11.99 12.50 5.97
N MET A 251 12.57 12.29 4.79
CA MET A 251 12.02 12.82 3.54
C MET A 251 10.70 12.13 3.18
N MET A 252 10.61 10.81 3.31
CA MET A 252 9.38 10.05 3.06
C MET A 252 8.24 10.54 3.96
N LEU A 253 8.46 10.61 5.27
CA LEU A 253 7.41 11.05 6.21
C LEU A 253 6.99 12.51 6.02
N ARG A 254 7.95 13.39 5.68
CA ARG A 254 7.66 14.82 5.50
C ARG A 254 6.81 15.11 4.26
N ASN A 255 7.00 14.31 3.22
CA ASN A 255 6.33 14.50 1.93
C ASN A 255 5.20 13.50 1.70
N ASP A 256 4.93 12.62 2.68
CA ASP A 256 3.90 11.56 2.59
C ASP A 256 4.09 10.65 1.35
N ILE A 257 5.33 10.18 1.16
CA ILE A 257 5.72 9.34 0.02
C ILE A 257 6.42 8.05 0.50
N GLU A 258 6.22 6.96 -0.24
CA GLU A 258 6.78 5.63 0.08
C GLU A 258 8.02 5.28 -0.75
N GLN A 259 8.37 6.10 -1.74
CA GLN A 259 9.52 5.90 -2.63
C GLN A 259 10.15 7.23 -3.03
N ILE A 260 11.48 7.22 -3.19
CA ILE A 260 12.27 8.39 -3.60
C ILE A 260 13.25 7.96 -4.69
N PRO A 261 13.22 8.54 -5.90
CA PRO A 261 14.22 8.30 -6.92
C PRO A 261 15.62 8.67 -6.46
N LEU A 262 16.60 7.79 -6.72
CA LEU A 262 18.01 7.98 -6.43
C LEU A 262 18.73 8.62 -7.60
N MET A 263 19.22 9.82 -7.39
CA MET A 263 19.90 10.60 -8.43
C MET A 263 21.41 10.71 -8.19
N ASN A 264 22.16 10.72 -9.28
CA ASN A 264 23.58 11.10 -9.30
C ASN A 264 23.78 12.24 -10.32
N GLY A 265 23.79 13.47 -9.83
CA GLY A 265 23.56 14.64 -10.68
C GLY A 265 22.16 14.59 -11.28
N ASP A 266 22.05 14.73 -12.59
CA ASP A 266 20.77 14.68 -13.32
C ASP A 266 20.38 13.25 -13.73
N ARG A 267 21.24 12.26 -13.43
CA ARG A 267 21.02 10.88 -13.84
C ARG A 267 20.31 10.06 -12.78
N LEU A 268 19.20 9.42 -13.16
CA LEU A 268 18.53 8.40 -12.36
C LEU A 268 19.44 7.15 -12.24
N THR A 269 19.64 6.67 -11.01
CA THR A 269 20.54 5.53 -10.73
C THR A 269 19.90 4.43 -9.91
N GLY A 270 18.68 4.63 -9.44
CA GLY A 270 17.93 3.68 -8.63
C GLY A 270 16.71 4.31 -7.99
N ILE A 271 16.12 3.59 -7.05
CA ILE A 271 15.02 4.07 -6.23
C ILE A 271 15.16 3.49 -4.82
N VAL A 272 14.88 4.29 -3.81
CA VAL A 272 14.73 3.83 -2.43
C VAL A 272 13.26 3.83 -2.05
N ARG A 273 12.77 2.69 -1.59
CA ARG A 273 11.41 2.51 -1.07
C ARG A 273 11.46 2.33 0.45
N ASP A 274 10.35 2.55 1.09
CA ASP A 274 10.18 2.33 2.52
C ASP A 274 10.65 0.92 2.97
N VAL A 275 10.34 -0.13 2.19
CA VAL A 275 10.79 -1.51 2.46
C VAL A 275 12.31 -1.65 2.40
N ASN A 276 13.03 -0.87 1.58
CA ASN A 276 14.50 -0.91 1.56
C ASN A 276 15.08 -0.33 2.85
N LEU A 277 14.40 0.60 3.51
CA LEU A 277 14.82 1.10 4.83
C LEU A 277 14.70 0.00 5.90
N LEU A 278 13.68 -0.86 5.81
CA LEU A 278 13.53 -2.01 6.72
C LEU A 278 14.63 -3.05 6.50
N GLU A 279 14.97 -3.33 5.23
CA GLU A 279 16.06 -4.23 4.87
C GLU A 279 17.40 -3.76 5.46
N ALA A 280 17.62 -2.44 5.56
CA ALA A 280 18.82 -1.85 6.13
C ALA A 280 18.96 -2.02 7.66
N LEU A 281 17.90 -2.48 8.35
CA LEU A 281 17.92 -2.79 9.78
C LEU A 281 18.43 -4.21 10.08
N GLN A 282 18.60 -5.04 9.05
CA GLN A 282 19.07 -6.43 9.16
C GLN A 282 20.59 -6.50 9.05
#